data_83d0aba1ce5eb8702995b80f66ed5451
#
_entry.id   83d0aba1ce5eb8702995b80f66ed5451
#
_cell.length_a   1.000
_cell.length_b   1.000
_cell.length_c   1.000
_cell.angle_alpha   90.00
_cell.angle_beta   90.00
_cell.angle_gamma   90.00
#
_symmetry.space_group_name_H-M   'P 1'
#
loop_
_entity.id
_entity.type
_entity.pdbx_description
1 polymer ?
#
loop_
_entity_poly.entity_id
_entity_poly.type
_entity_poly.pdbx_seq_one_letter_code
_entity_poly.pdbx_strand_id
1 'polypeptide(L)'
;MTKEEFENMSVAEKGMTIINEGKHLTQLKKDHSLYNLYTINDFFIEIVYSIPTNEITTIEVMTDLSKIDQYIEGNQIKAKNKTKGSVSLN
;
A
#
# COMPACT_ATOMS: atom_id res chain seq x y z
N MET A 1 -6.05 7.92 -16.67
CA MET A 1 -4.60 7.84 -16.45
C MET A 1 -4.12 6.41 -16.60
N THR A 2 -2.98 6.22 -17.26
CA THR A 2 -2.39 4.90 -17.44
C THR A 2 -1.20 4.72 -16.50
N LYS A 3 -0.75 3.46 -16.37
CA LYS A 3 0.45 3.18 -15.58
C LYS A 3 1.65 3.94 -16.11
N GLU A 4 1.79 3.97 -17.43
CA GLU A 4 2.91 4.64 -18.07
C GLU A 4 2.91 6.13 -17.77
N GLU A 5 1.76 6.76 -17.82
CA GLU A 5 1.65 8.17 -17.48
C GLU A 5 2.09 8.42 -16.06
N PHE A 6 1.66 7.57 -15.15
CA PHE A 6 2.05 7.71 -13.75
C PHE A 6 3.55 7.51 -13.57
N GLU A 7 4.10 6.47 -14.21
CA GLU A 7 5.52 6.16 -14.07
C GLU A 7 6.43 7.26 -14.59
N ASN A 8 5.95 8.05 -15.53
CA ASN A 8 6.73 9.15 -16.11
C ASN A 8 6.63 10.45 -15.30
N MET A 9 5.84 10.48 -14.27
CA MET A 9 5.72 11.65 -13.43
C MET A 9 6.91 11.81 -12.49
N SER A 10 7.15 13.04 -12.05
CA SER A 10 8.10 13.29 -10.98
C SER A 10 7.55 12.75 -9.67
N VAL A 11 8.40 12.63 -8.65
CA VAL A 11 7.97 12.17 -7.34
C VAL A 11 6.88 13.08 -6.78
N ALA A 12 7.04 14.38 -6.95
CA ALA A 12 6.04 15.35 -6.49
C ALA A 12 4.71 15.17 -7.19
N GLU A 13 4.75 14.96 -8.52
CA GLU A 13 3.53 14.74 -9.28
C GLU A 13 2.86 13.44 -8.90
N LYS A 14 3.65 12.39 -8.67
CA LYS A 14 3.10 11.11 -8.22
C LYS A 14 2.37 11.28 -6.90
N GLY A 15 2.99 11.99 -5.97
CA GLY A 15 2.37 12.22 -4.67
C GLY A 15 1.06 12.96 -4.77
N MET A 16 1.02 14.02 -5.58
CA MET A 16 -0.20 14.80 -5.77
C MET A 16 -1.29 13.97 -6.43
N THR A 17 -0.90 13.16 -7.41
CA THR A 17 -1.86 12.29 -8.10
C THR A 17 -2.49 11.29 -7.15
N ILE A 18 -1.68 10.71 -6.26
CA ILE A 18 -2.19 9.76 -5.29
C ILE A 18 -3.16 10.44 -4.32
N ILE A 19 -2.83 11.66 -3.89
CA ILE A 19 -3.71 12.41 -2.99
C ILE A 19 -5.04 12.71 -3.66
N ASN A 20 -5.01 13.10 -4.92
CA ASN A 20 -6.22 13.53 -5.63
C ASN A 20 -7.05 12.39 -6.18
N GLU A 21 -6.41 11.31 -6.64
CA GLU A 21 -7.09 10.26 -7.37
C GLU A 21 -6.92 8.88 -6.77
N GLY A 22 -5.98 8.72 -5.85
CA GLY A 22 -5.70 7.42 -5.28
C GLY A 22 -6.68 7.02 -4.20
N LYS A 23 -6.84 5.73 -4.06
CA LYS A 23 -7.65 5.17 -2.99
C LYS A 23 -6.76 4.27 -2.15
N HIS A 24 -6.62 4.60 -0.88
CA HIS A 24 -5.81 3.81 0.03
C HIS A 24 -6.54 2.50 0.34
N LEU A 25 -5.87 1.40 0.16
CA LEU A 25 -6.45 0.08 0.39
C LEU A 25 -6.02 -0.52 1.71
N THR A 26 -4.72 -0.55 1.97
CA THR A 26 -4.24 -1.20 3.18
C THR A 26 -2.81 -0.75 3.48
N GLN A 27 -2.35 -1.09 4.66
CA GLN A 27 -1.02 -0.73 5.13
C GLN A 27 -0.41 -1.94 5.84
N LEU A 28 0.89 -2.09 5.70
CA LEU A 28 1.64 -3.14 6.37
C LEU A 28 2.89 -2.53 6.99
N LYS A 29 3.07 -2.73 8.28
CA LYS A 29 4.29 -2.30 8.95
C LYS A 29 5.26 -3.45 8.98
N LYS A 30 6.50 -3.18 8.60
CA LYS A 30 7.54 -4.19 8.56
C LYS A 30 8.86 -3.54 8.92
N ASP A 31 9.43 -3.96 10.04
CA ASP A 31 10.65 -3.36 10.57
C ASP A 31 10.44 -1.86 10.81
N HIS A 32 11.19 -1.02 10.14
CA HIS A 32 11.10 0.43 10.31
C HIS A 32 10.39 1.12 9.16
N SER A 33 9.62 0.36 8.39
CA SER A 33 8.95 0.89 7.21
C SER A 33 7.46 0.63 7.25
N LEU A 34 6.72 1.56 6.65
CA LEU A 34 5.29 1.39 6.41
C LEU A 34 5.11 1.22 4.91
N TYR A 35 4.48 0.12 4.55
CA TYR A 35 4.15 -0.18 3.16
C TYR A 35 2.68 0.12 2.97
N ASN A 36 2.37 1.02 2.06
CA ASN A 36 0.99 1.42 1.81
C ASN A 36 0.59 1.05 0.39
N LEU A 37 -0.56 0.42 0.28
CA LEU A 37 -1.08 0.00 -1.01
C LEU A 37 -2.22 0.92 -1.40
N TYR A 38 -2.10 1.49 -2.60
CA TYR A 38 -3.12 2.35 -3.18
C TYR A 38 -3.55 1.79 -4.52
N THR A 39 -4.73 2.20 -4.97
CA THR A 39 -5.15 1.92 -6.32
C THR A 39 -5.55 3.24 -7.00
N ILE A 40 -5.22 3.33 -8.28
CA ILE A 40 -5.66 4.42 -9.15
C ILE A 40 -6.17 3.73 -10.41
N ASN A 41 -7.41 4.02 -10.78
CA ASN A 41 -8.05 3.33 -11.92
C ASN A 41 -7.94 1.82 -11.75
N ASP A 42 -7.19 1.16 -12.62
CA ASP A 42 -7.07 -0.28 -12.61
C ASP A 42 -5.68 -0.78 -12.25
N PHE A 43 -4.85 0.05 -11.64
CA PHE A 43 -3.52 -0.39 -11.26
C PHE A 43 -3.22 -0.05 -9.80
N PHE A 44 -2.25 -0.77 -9.25
CA PHE A 44 -1.87 -0.64 -7.85
C PHE A 44 -0.54 0.10 -7.72
N ILE A 45 -0.42 0.87 -6.64
CA ILE A 45 0.79 1.63 -6.35
C ILE A 45 1.19 1.35 -4.92
N GLU A 46 2.49 1.11 -4.72
CA GLU A 46 3.02 0.93 -3.39
C GLU A 46 3.83 2.16 -2.99
N ILE A 47 3.55 2.69 -1.82
CA ILE A 47 4.35 3.75 -1.24
C ILE A 47 5.01 3.19 0.01
N VAL A 48 6.33 3.26 0.05
CA VAL A 48 7.09 2.83 1.22
C VAL A 48 7.58 4.06 1.96
N TYR A 49 7.34 4.06 3.25
CA TYR A 49 7.57 5.20 4.11
C TYR A 49 8.53 4.77 5.22
N SER A 50 9.55 5.56 5.47
CA SER A 50 10.50 5.29 6.56
C SER A 50 9.97 5.89 7.84
N ILE A 51 9.73 5.06 8.85
CA ILE A 51 9.23 5.54 10.13
C ILE A 51 10.26 6.45 10.83
N PRO A 52 11.54 6.05 10.92
CA PRO A 52 12.50 6.89 11.63
C PRO A 52 12.70 8.27 11.02
N THR A 53 12.69 8.37 9.70
CA THR A 53 12.96 9.65 9.04
C THR A 53 11.70 10.39 8.65
N ASN A 54 10.56 9.72 8.71
CA ASN A 54 9.27 10.31 8.33
C ASN A 54 9.27 10.75 6.86
N GLU A 55 9.94 9.97 6.01
CA GLU A 55 10.08 10.29 4.60
C GLU A 55 9.64 9.13 3.71
N ILE A 56 9.14 9.46 2.53
CA ILE A 56 8.81 8.47 1.52
C ILE A 56 10.11 7.99 0.90
N THR A 57 10.31 6.67 0.87
CA THR A 57 11.50 6.09 0.26
C THR A 57 11.25 5.64 -1.18
N THR A 58 10.06 5.12 -1.47
CA THR A 58 9.72 4.70 -2.83
C THR A 58 8.25 4.93 -3.11
N ILE A 59 7.96 5.18 -4.39
CA ILE A 59 6.59 5.21 -4.92
C ILE A 59 6.66 4.43 -6.22
N GLU A 60 6.04 3.26 -6.25
CA GLU A 60 6.17 2.36 -7.39
C GLU A 60 4.83 1.76 -7.81
N VAL A 61 4.65 1.64 -9.13
CA VAL A 61 3.54 0.86 -9.66
C VAL A 61 3.85 -0.60 -9.42
N MET A 62 2.90 -1.34 -8.88
CA MET A 62 3.09 -2.76 -8.62
C MET A 62 2.75 -3.55 -9.87
N THR A 63 3.78 -4.14 -10.45
CA THR A 63 3.61 -5.02 -11.60
C THR A 63 3.60 -6.48 -11.20
N ASP A 64 4.18 -6.78 -10.04
CA ASP A 64 4.22 -8.14 -9.51
C ASP A 64 3.11 -8.30 -8.48
N LEU A 65 2.00 -8.87 -8.90
CA LEU A 65 0.83 -9.00 -8.05
C LEU A 65 1.04 -9.94 -6.86
N SER A 66 2.10 -10.73 -6.90
CA SER A 66 2.38 -11.60 -5.76
C SER A 66 2.74 -10.78 -4.51
N LYS A 67 3.20 -9.55 -4.68
CA LYS A 67 3.48 -8.68 -3.55
C LYS A 67 2.21 -8.29 -2.80
N ILE A 68 1.09 -8.30 -3.46
CA ILE A 68 -0.18 -7.98 -2.83
C ILE A 68 -0.54 -9.00 -1.78
N ASP A 69 -0.11 -10.24 -1.99
CA ASP A 69 -0.36 -11.31 -1.03
C ASP A 69 0.25 -11.00 0.34
N GLN A 70 1.38 -10.31 0.36
CA GLN A 70 2.01 -9.94 1.63
C GLN A 70 1.11 -9.03 2.45
N TYR A 71 0.43 -8.11 1.78
CA TYR A 71 -0.52 -7.23 2.45
C TYR A 71 -1.71 -8.01 2.99
N ILE A 72 -2.22 -8.92 2.19
CA ILE A 72 -3.36 -9.73 2.58
C ILE A 72 -3.01 -10.61 3.77
N GLU A 73 -1.88 -11.30 3.70
CA GLU A 73 -1.44 -12.19 4.75
C GLU A 73 -1.21 -11.46 6.07
N GLY A 74 -0.56 -10.31 6.01
CA GLY A 74 -0.31 -9.53 7.21
C GLY A 74 -1.60 -9.09 7.86
N ASN A 75 -2.56 -8.67 7.07
CA ASN A 75 -3.84 -8.21 7.61
C ASN A 75 -4.72 -9.37 8.05
N GLN A 76 -4.63 -10.50 7.37
CA GLN A 76 -5.37 -11.70 7.76
C GLN A 76 -4.91 -12.23 9.10
N ILE A 77 -3.60 -12.19 9.34
CA ILE A 77 -3.07 -12.63 10.62
C ILE A 77 -3.66 -11.80 11.74
N LYS A 78 -3.71 -10.49 11.58
CA LYS A 78 -4.34 -9.60 12.54
C LYS A 78 -5.82 -9.92 12.71
N ALA A 79 -6.50 -10.10 11.58
CA ALA A 79 -7.92 -10.39 11.60
C ALA A 79 -8.20 -11.71 12.30
N LYS A 80 -7.38 -12.71 12.06
CA LYS A 80 -7.54 -14.00 12.71
C LYS A 80 -7.39 -13.88 14.21
N ASN A 81 -6.42 -13.11 14.66
CA ASN A 81 -6.23 -12.92 16.09
C ASN A 81 -7.43 -12.26 16.73
N LYS A 82 -7.97 -11.26 16.06
CA LYS A 82 -9.19 -10.60 16.53
C LYS A 82 -10.35 -11.57 16.56
N THR A 83 -10.51 -12.34 15.50
CA THR A 83 -11.61 -13.29 15.39
C THR A 83 -11.54 -14.33 16.49
N LYS A 84 -10.36 -14.84 16.77
CA LYS A 84 -10.19 -15.79 17.86
C LYS A 84 -10.62 -15.20 19.19
N GLY A 85 -10.27 -13.94 19.37
CA GLY A 85 -10.63 -13.28 20.61
C GLY A 85 -12.12 -13.03 20.73
N SER A 86 -12.77 -12.82 19.65
CA SER A 86 -14.20 -12.52 19.67
C SER A 86 -15.04 -13.72 19.38
N VAL A 87 -14.67 -14.65 18.64
CA VAL A 87 -15.26 -15.57 18.07
C VAL A 87 -15.89 -16.14 17.71
N SER A 88 -15.79 -16.05 17.48
CA SER A 88 -16.22 -16.36 16.90
C SER A 88 -17.31 -16.11 16.51
N LEU A 89 -17.60 -15.50 16.56
CA LEU A 89 -18.48 -15.27 16.11
C LEU A 89 -18.97 -15.55 15.32
N ASN A 90 -18.73 -15.89 15.39
CA ASN A 90 -19.14 -16.30 14.63
C ASN A 90 -19.41 -16.60 14.29
#